data_19f39374faafaf10d6f5edff7ce9b6b7
#
_entry.id   19f39374faafaf10d6f5edff7ce9b6b7
#
_cell.length_a   1.000
_cell.length_b   1.000
_cell.length_c   1.000
_cell.angle_alpha   90.00
_cell.angle_beta   90.00
_cell.angle_gamma   90.00
#
_symmetry.space_group_name_H-M   'P 1'
#
loop_
_entity.id
_entity.type
_entity.pdbx_description
1 polymer ?
#
loop_
_entity_poly.entity_id
_entity_poly.type
_entity_poly.pdbx_seq_one_letter_code
_entity_poly.pdbx_strand_id
1 'polypeptide(L)'
;VYNPGVAVYQNKITLLYRAQGPEWVSRFGLAQSKDGFNFKKVSEFPVMEPEINEPFERLGVEDPRIIKMGESFLITYTAASLYPARMARKGAESLFKEGVPWRIRIGLAETKDFNTFEKLGFLLDDLDAKDSVLFPEKIENQYVLITRSNPNMVISYSPNLVTWTQPEFMAGPRFGMWDGLKIGAGSTPIRTKDGWLLFYHGVNDKKIYHLGALLLDLNNPKIILYRSKKPLLIPEKPYEKKGLTPNIVFTCGAIEWDDQYFIYYGGADRVICVATCHKDLNGIF
;
A
#
# COMPACT_ATOMS: atom_id res chain seq x y z
N VAL A 1 14.88 3.18 5.11
CA VAL A 1 13.45 3.48 5.34
C VAL A 1 12.78 3.76 4.01
N TYR A 2 11.55 3.28 3.80
CA TYR A 2 10.86 3.36 2.51
C TYR A 2 9.36 3.07 2.69
N ASN A 3 8.58 3.12 1.60
CA ASN A 3 7.17 2.74 1.48
C ASN A 3 6.27 3.32 2.59
N PRO A 4 6.18 4.65 2.74
CA PRO A 4 5.40 5.25 3.80
C PRO A 4 3.91 5.28 3.48
N GLY A 5 3.07 4.92 4.46
CA GLY A 5 1.70 5.38 4.53
C GLY A 5 1.67 6.82 5.02
N VAL A 6 0.63 7.55 4.64
CA VAL A 6 0.50 8.98 4.98
C VAL A 6 -0.91 9.32 5.46
N ALA A 7 -0.99 10.20 6.43
CA ALA A 7 -2.23 10.83 6.89
C ALA A 7 -1.99 12.28 7.32
N VAL A 8 -3.06 13.05 7.43
CA VAL A 8 -3.01 14.37 8.09
C VAL A 8 -3.49 14.20 9.53
N TYR A 9 -2.63 14.55 10.47
CA TYR A 9 -2.95 14.51 11.91
C TYR A 9 -2.47 15.81 12.58
N GLN A 10 -3.35 16.45 13.35
CA GLN A 10 -3.08 17.73 14.04
C GLN A 10 -2.44 18.78 13.14
N ASN A 11 -3.00 18.95 11.95
CA ASN A 11 -2.50 19.88 10.93
C ASN A 11 -1.03 19.66 10.52
N LYS A 12 -0.58 18.42 10.56
CA LYS A 12 0.74 17.97 10.07
C LYS A 12 0.57 16.77 9.17
N ILE A 13 1.41 16.69 8.17
CA ILE A 13 1.55 15.49 7.36
C ILE A 13 2.36 14.48 8.19
N THR A 14 1.75 13.33 8.42
CA THR A 14 2.27 12.26 9.27
C THR A 14 2.57 11.03 8.40
N LEU A 15 3.83 10.61 8.39
CA LEU A 15 4.28 9.40 7.69
C LEU A 15 4.49 8.27 8.68
N LEU A 16 3.85 7.15 8.43
CA LEU A 16 4.16 5.86 9.04
C LEU A 16 4.99 5.09 8.01
N TYR A 17 6.29 4.98 8.22
CA TYR A 17 7.21 4.44 7.23
C TYR A 17 7.77 3.08 7.65
N ARG A 18 8.02 2.23 6.65
CA ARG A 18 8.73 0.96 6.85
C ARG A 18 10.20 1.22 7.12
N ALA A 19 10.69 0.67 8.23
CA ALA A 19 12.10 0.61 8.59
C ALA A 19 12.50 -0.86 8.73
N GLN A 20 13.59 -1.25 8.11
CA GLN A 20 14.11 -2.62 8.16
C GLN A 20 15.49 -2.61 8.79
N GLY A 21 15.67 -3.42 9.82
CA GLY A 21 16.95 -3.58 10.50
C GLY A 21 17.88 -4.57 9.77
N PRO A 22 19.12 -4.74 10.26
CA PRO A 22 20.09 -5.67 9.69
C PRO A 22 19.63 -7.14 9.78
N GLU A 23 18.72 -7.45 10.69
CA GLU A 23 18.08 -8.76 10.84
C GLU A 23 16.94 -9.01 9.84
N TRP A 24 16.69 -8.08 8.91
CA TRP A 24 15.66 -8.13 7.87
C TRP A 24 14.21 -8.10 8.38
N VAL A 25 14.00 -7.76 9.64
CA VAL A 25 12.66 -7.58 10.21
C VAL A 25 12.18 -6.16 9.97
N SER A 26 11.02 -6.01 9.38
CA SER A 26 10.38 -4.72 9.09
C SER A 26 9.55 -4.23 10.28
N ARG A 27 9.64 -2.94 10.57
CA ARG A 27 8.91 -2.22 11.62
C ARG A 27 8.40 -0.89 11.08
N PHE A 28 7.52 -0.23 11.82
CA PHE A 28 7.09 1.12 11.46
C PHE A 28 7.73 2.18 12.34
N GLY A 29 8.28 3.18 11.70
CA GLY A 29 8.70 4.43 12.31
C GLY A 29 7.75 5.57 11.95
N LEU A 30 7.81 6.66 12.70
CA LEU A 30 6.92 7.81 12.57
C LEU A 30 7.70 9.09 12.32
N ALA A 31 7.25 9.88 11.35
CA ALA A 31 7.79 11.21 11.09
C ALA A 31 6.66 12.20 10.74
N GLN A 32 6.87 13.46 11.07
CA GLN A 32 5.89 14.52 10.81
C GLN A 32 6.52 15.71 10.11
N SER A 33 5.72 16.39 9.29
CA SER A 33 6.08 17.60 8.57
C SER A 33 4.93 18.61 8.59
N LYS A 34 5.26 19.90 8.53
CA LYS A 34 4.29 20.98 8.33
C LYS A 34 4.16 21.40 6.87
N ASP A 35 5.19 21.13 6.06
CA ASP A 35 5.29 21.56 4.66
C ASP A 35 5.24 20.40 3.64
N GLY A 36 5.25 19.16 4.13
CA GLY A 36 5.22 17.96 3.27
C GLY A 36 6.57 17.55 2.68
N PHE A 37 7.63 18.33 2.91
CA PHE A 37 8.97 18.07 2.39
C PHE A 37 10.00 17.83 3.48
N ASN A 38 9.94 18.61 4.57
CA ASN A 38 10.88 18.54 5.67
C ASN A 38 10.29 17.76 6.85
N PHE A 39 10.68 16.49 6.98
CA PHE A 39 10.17 15.60 8.00
C PHE A 39 11.10 15.50 9.21
N LYS A 40 10.51 15.47 10.40
CA LYS A 40 11.21 15.18 11.66
C LYS A 40 10.68 13.87 12.22
N LYS A 41 11.58 12.98 12.64
CA LYS A 41 11.22 11.79 13.41
C LYS A 41 10.46 12.19 14.67
N VAL A 42 9.41 11.47 14.97
CA VAL A 42 8.60 11.65 16.20
C VAL A 42 9.15 10.77 17.32
N SER A 43 9.67 9.60 16.98
CA SER A 43 10.25 8.65 17.93
C SER A 43 11.59 8.12 17.40
N GLU A 44 12.54 7.89 18.30
CA GLU A 44 13.79 7.18 17.97
C GLU A 44 13.58 5.67 17.88
N PHE A 45 12.51 5.14 18.46
CA PHE A 45 12.14 3.74 18.43
C PHE A 45 10.99 3.51 17.43
N PRO A 46 10.84 2.30 16.93
CA PRO A 46 9.66 1.92 16.16
C PRO A 46 8.38 2.18 16.97
N VAL A 47 7.34 2.64 16.28
CA VAL A 47 6.02 2.88 16.91
C VAL A 47 5.08 1.67 16.77
N MET A 48 5.39 0.77 15.84
CA MET A 48 4.70 -0.51 15.68
C MET A 48 5.69 -1.58 15.22
N GLU A 49 5.69 -2.70 15.94
CA GLU A 49 6.59 -3.83 15.70
C GLU A 49 5.79 -5.12 15.48
N PRO A 50 6.41 -6.15 14.88
CA PRO A 50 5.80 -7.47 14.83
C PRO A 50 5.59 -8.04 16.25
N GLU A 51 4.52 -8.78 16.43
CA GLU A 51 4.29 -9.51 17.68
C GLU A 51 5.12 -10.80 17.71
N ILE A 52 5.78 -11.05 18.84
CA ILE A 52 6.73 -12.16 18.99
C ILE A 52 6.06 -13.52 18.71
N ASN A 53 4.80 -13.67 19.11
CA ASN A 53 4.06 -14.94 18.99
C ASN A 53 3.17 -15.00 17.74
N GLU A 54 3.15 -13.95 16.91
CA GLU A 54 2.35 -13.92 15.69
C GLU A 54 3.09 -14.58 14.52
N PRO A 55 2.65 -15.76 14.06
CA PRO A 55 3.38 -16.52 13.05
C PRO A 55 3.39 -15.85 11.67
N PHE A 56 2.49 -14.91 11.42
CA PHE A 56 2.42 -14.18 10.15
C PHE A 56 3.33 -12.95 10.12
N GLU A 57 3.84 -12.48 11.26
CA GLU A 57 4.67 -11.28 11.35
C GLU A 57 6.17 -11.55 11.57
N ARG A 58 6.64 -12.78 11.41
CA ARG A 58 8.03 -13.17 11.72
C ARG A 58 9.10 -12.39 10.97
N LEU A 59 8.79 -11.87 9.79
CA LEU A 59 9.67 -10.98 9.01
C LEU A 59 9.24 -9.51 9.10
N GLY A 60 8.22 -9.22 9.90
CA GLY A 60 7.82 -7.88 10.23
C GLY A 60 6.47 -7.45 9.69
N VAL A 61 6.21 -6.17 9.94
CA VAL A 61 5.07 -5.42 9.44
C VAL A 61 5.56 -4.50 8.32
N GLU A 62 4.87 -4.51 7.16
CA GLU A 62 5.35 -3.88 5.95
C GLU A 62 4.29 -3.01 5.27
N ASP A 63 4.76 -1.96 4.61
CA ASP A 63 4.00 -1.19 3.61
C ASP A 63 2.62 -0.71 4.12
N PRO A 64 2.59 0.17 5.14
CA PRO A 64 1.36 0.62 5.78
C PRO A 64 0.55 1.53 4.86
N ARG A 65 -0.77 1.44 4.92
CA ARG A 65 -1.71 2.34 4.25
C ARG A 65 -2.72 2.83 5.24
N ILE A 66 -2.92 4.13 5.31
CA ILE A 66 -3.65 4.79 6.39
C ILE A 66 -4.90 5.44 5.82
N ILE A 67 -6.04 5.19 6.44
CA ILE A 67 -7.26 5.96 6.24
C ILE A 67 -7.72 6.58 7.55
N LYS A 68 -8.33 7.75 7.47
CA LYS A 68 -9.07 8.31 8.61
C LYS A 68 -10.53 7.86 8.53
N MET A 69 -11.05 7.30 9.61
CA MET A 69 -12.44 6.88 9.71
C MET A 69 -13.00 7.30 11.07
N GLY A 70 -13.87 8.32 11.06
CA GLY A 70 -14.33 8.96 12.30
C GLY A 70 -13.18 9.60 13.06
N GLU A 71 -13.04 9.24 14.34
CA GLU A 71 -11.97 9.75 15.23
C GLU A 71 -10.68 8.92 15.16
N SER A 72 -10.70 7.80 14.45
CA SER A 72 -9.59 6.86 14.37
C SER A 72 -8.91 6.86 13.01
N PHE A 73 -7.70 6.35 12.97
CA PHE A 73 -6.98 5.99 11.76
C PHE A 73 -6.87 4.46 11.69
N LEU A 74 -7.37 3.88 10.60
CA LEU A 74 -7.18 2.47 10.31
C LEU A 74 -5.96 2.30 9.40
N ILE A 75 -5.13 1.32 9.71
CA ILE A 75 -3.91 1.02 8.99
C ILE A 75 -3.99 -0.41 8.47
N THR A 76 -4.04 -0.58 7.15
CA THR A 76 -3.78 -1.89 6.55
C THR A 76 -2.29 -2.04 6.31
N TYR A 77 -1.76 -3.23 6.58
CA TYR A 77 -0.34 -3.52 6.39
C TYR A 77 -0.13 -4.96 5.92
N THR A 78 1.05 -5.25 5.40
CA THR A 78 1.46 -6.60 5.08
C THR A 78 2.17 -7.21 6.28
N ALA A 79 1.59 -8.25 6.87
CA ALA A 79 2.25 -9.13 7.82
C ALA A 79 3.07 -10.15 7.02
N ALA A 80 4.39 -10.13 7.19
CA ALA A 80 5.32 -10.90 6.38
C ALA A 80 5.92 -12.07 7.15
N SER A 81 5.85 -13.26 6.57
CA SER A 81 6.49 -14.47 7.07
C SER A 81 6.82 -15.43 5.92
N LEU A 82 7.32 -16.62 6.24
CA LEU A 82 7.59 -17.68 5.28
C LEU A 82 6.79 -18.94 5.63
N TYR A 83 6.36 -19.66 4.61
CA TYR A 83 5.86 -21.02 4.80
C TYR A 83 6.96 -21.94 5.33
N PRO A 84 6.63 -22.88 6.22
CA PRO A 84 7.60 -23.86 6.71
C PRO A 84 8.25 -24.65 5.57
N ALA A 85 9.55 -24.91 5.68
CA ALA A 85 10.34 -25.59 4.63
C ALA A 85 9.77 -26.96 4.19
N ARG A 86 9.06 -27.67 5.10
CA ARG A 86 8.36 -28.93 4.77
C ARG A 86 7.24 -28.75 3.73
N MET A 87 6.59 -27.59 3.68
CA MET A 87 5.55 -27.29 2.68
C MET A 87 6.20 -26.92 1.34
N ALA A 88 7.41 -26.36 1.38
CA ALA A 88 8.18 -26.03 0.21
C ALA A 88 8.57 -27.28 -0.64
N ARG A 89 8.73 -28.44 -0.02
CA ARG A 89 9.20 -29.69 -0.67
C ARG A 89 8.13 -30.49 -1.40
N LYS A 90 6.84 -30.13 -1.30
CA LYS A 90 5.72 -30.94 -1.85
C LYS A 90 5.14 -30.38 -3.15
N GLY A 91 5.93 -29.86 -4.06
CA GLY A 91 5.44 -29.40 -5.37
C GLY A 91 4.66 -28.08 -5.31
N ALA A 92 4.79 -27.34 -4.23
CA ALA A 92 4.17 -26.03 -4.05
C ALA A 92 4.94 -24.92 -4.78
N GLU A 93 5.63 -25.22 -5.88
CA GLU A 93 6.34 -24.23 -6.70
C GLU A 93 5.44 -23.07 -7.14
N SER A 94 4.14 -23.33 -7.30
CA SER A 94 3.15 -22.28 -7.59
C SER A 94 2.92 -21.30 -6.45
N LEU A 95 3.25 -21.66 -5.19
CA LEU A 95 3.17 -20.78 -4.02
C LEU A 95 4.43 -19.91 -3.88
N PHE A 96 5.50 -20.23 -4.61
CA PHE A 96 6.76 -19.52 -4.49
C PHE A 96 6.86 -18.42 -5.55
N LYS A 97 6.70 -17.19 -5.14
CA LYS A 97 7.14 -16.06 -5.93
C LYS A 97 8.65 -15.96 -5.90
N GLU A 98 9.28 -16.07 -7.06
CA GLU A 98 10.72 -15.87 -7.21
C GLU A 98 11.59 -16.82 -6.35
N GLY A 99 11.10 -18.05 -6.09
CA GLY A 99 11.80 -19.05 -5.29
C GLY A 99 11.74 -18.85 -3.77
N VAL A 100 11.06 -17.80 -3.29
CA VAL A 100 10.91 -17.55 -1.85
C VAL A 100 9.50 -17.96 -1.40
N PRO A 101 9.37 -18.81 -0.38
CA PRO A 101 8.08 -19.30 0.11
C PRO A 101 7.37 -18.25 1.00
N TRP A 102 7.04 -17.11 0.43
CA TRP A 102 6.34 -16.05 1.14
C TRP A 102 4.99 -16.51 1.67
N ARG A 103 4.74 -16.24 2.94
CA ARG A 103 3.45 -16.34 3.61
C ARG A 103 3.07 -14.96 4.10
N ILE A 104 2.11 -14.36 3.46
CA ILE A 104 1.73 -12.96 3.71
C ILE A 104 0.25 -12.86 4.07
N ARG A 105 -0.08 -11.94 4.99
CA ARG A 105 -1.46 -11.64 5.38
C ARG A 105 -1.67 -10.13 5.41
N ILE A 106 -2.91 -9.73 5.28
CA ILE A 106 -3.32 -8.33 5.41
C ILE A 106 -3.64 -8.08 6.87
N GLY A 107 -2.74 -7.41 7.57
CA GLY A 107 -2.99 -6.97 8.94
C GLY A 107 -3.83 -5.69 8.96
N LEU A 108 -4.63 -5.53 10.00
CA LEU A 108 -5.37 -4.32 10.33
C LEU A 108 -4.94 -3.82 11.71
N ALA A 109 -4.65 -2.54 11.80
CA ALA A 109 -4.40 -1.87 13.08
C ALA A 109 -5.17 -0.55 13.14
N GLU A 110 -5.37 -0.06 14.37
CA GLU A 110 -6.04 1.21 14.66
C GLU A 110 -5.14 2.08 15.53
N THR A 111 -5.23 3.39 15.30
CA THR A 111 -4.65 4.40 16.20
C THR A 111 -5.53 5.65 16.20
N LYS A 112 -5.54 6.39 17.32
CA LYS A 112 -6.19 7.71 17.42
C LYS A 112 -5.18 8.84 17.45
N ASP A 113 -3.94 8.55 17.80
CA ASP A 113 -2.95 9.54 18.18
C ASP A 113 -1.56 9.32 17.56
N PHE A 114 -1.38 8.26 16.77
CA PHE A 114 -0.08 7.82 16.25
C PHE A 114 0.98 7.55 17.32
N ASN A 115 0.55 7.38 18.56
CA ASN A 115 1.42 7.06 19.70
C ASN A 115 1.14 5.65 20.22
N THR A 116 -0.14 5.26 20.23
CA THR A 116 -0.59 3.92 20.59
C THR A 116 -1.25 3.27 19.38
N PHE A 117 -0.91 2.00 19.14
CA PHE A 117 -1.45 1.21 18.03
C PHE A 117 -2.06 -0.08 18.58
N GLU A 118 -3.30 -0.35 18.17
CA GLU A 118 -4.00 -1.60 18.50
C GLU A 118 -4.09 -2.44 17.22
N LYS A 119 -3.59 -3.67 17.25
CA LYS A 119 -3.75 -4.63 16.15
C LYS A 119 -5.11 -5.31 16.27
N LEU A 120 -5.90 -5.23 15.21
CA LEU A 120 -7.26 -5.75 15.13
C LEU A 120 -7.34 -7.14 14.48
N GLY A 121 -6.18 -7.74 14.16
CA GLY A 121 -6.10 -9.03 13.50
C GLY A 121 -5.88 -8.92 11.98
N PHE A 122 -6.32 -9.94 11.25
CA PHE A 122 -6.08 -10.05 9.81
C PHE A 122 -7.39 -9.97 9.02
N LEU A 123 -7.28 -9.42 7.81
CA LEU A 123 -8.37 -9.38 6.84
C LEU A 123 -8.14 -10.49 5.79
N LEU A 124 -9.21 -11.17 5.34
CA LEU A 124 -9.13 -12.25 4.34
C LEU A 124 -8.11 -13.34 4.74
N ASP A 125 -8.31 -13.96 5.90
CA ASP A 125 -7.35 -14.85 6.59
C ASP A 125 -6.76 -15.98 5.74
N ASP A 126 -7.49 -16.49 4.76
CA ASP A 126 -7.06 -17.61 3.91
C ASP A 126 -6.33 -17.17 2.63
N LEU A 127 -6.11 -15.85 2.45
CA LEU A 127 -5.53 -15.32 1.23
C LEU A 127 -4.11 -14.78 1.44
N ASP A 128 -3.14 -15.32 0.70
CA ASP A 128 -1.83 -14.70 0.56
C ASP A 128 -1.95 -13.46 -0.34
N ALA A 129 -2.14 -12.31 0.27
CA ALA A 129 -2.39 -11.04 -0.39
C ALA A 129 -1.63 -9.90 0.26
N LYS A 130 -1.39 -8.84 -0.48
CA LYS A 130 -0.76 -7.61 -0.01
C LYS A 130 -1.20 -6.40 -0.86
N ASP A 131 -0.60 -5.24 -0.58
CA ASP A 131 -0.94 -3.97 -1.25
C ASP A 131 -2.43 -3.66 -1.11
N SER A 132 -2.90 -3.77 0.13
CA SER A 132 -4.32 -3.69 0.45
C SER A 132 -4.68 -2.30 0.93
N VAL A 133 -5.74 -1.73 0.37
CA VAL A 133 -6.23 -0.40 0.70
C VAL A 133 -7.71 -0.45 1.06
N LEU A 134 -8.06 0.15 2.19
CA LEU A 134 -9.44 0.42 2.56
C LEU A 134 -9.89 1.76 1.96
N PHE A 135 -11.15 1.88 1.65
CA PHE A 135 -11.77 3.17 1.33
C PHE A 135 -12.00 3.98 2.61
N PRO A 136 -11.83 5.31 2.57
CA PRO A 136 -11.93 6.16 3.76
C PRO A 136 -13.37 6.36 4.26
N GLU A 137 -14.35 5.86 3.53
CA GLU A 137 -15.76 5.82 3.92
C GLU A 137 -16.43 4.54 3.44
N LYS A 138 -17.55 4.19 4.07
CA LYS A 138 -18.40 3.09 3.61
C LYS A 138 -19.11 3.46 2.32
N ILE A 139 -19.16 2.53 1.37
CA ILE A 139 -19.93 2.63 0.15
C ILE A 139 -21.11 1.64 0.28
N GLU A 140 -22.35 2.12 0.12
CA GLU A 140 -23.57 1.31 0.35
C GLU A 140 -23.57 0.57 1.70
N ASN A 141 -23.15 1.28 2.76
CA ASN A 141 -23.00 0.75 4.12
C ASN A 141 -21.97 -0.38 4.30
N GLN A 142 -21.10 -0.61 3.33
CA GLN A 142 -20.04 -1.60 3.41
C GLN A 142 -18.64 -0.96 3.41
N TYR A 143 -17.74 -1.53 4.17
CA TYR A 143 -16.30 -1.31 4.00
C TYR A 143 -15.87 -1.95 2.70
N VAL A 144 -15.01 -1.28 1.97
CA VAL A 144 -14.48 -1.73 0.69
C VAL A 144 -12.97 -1.90 0.78
N LEU A 145 -12.47 -3.05 0.38
CA LEU A 145 -11.06 -3.39 0.39
C LEU A 145 -10.62 -3.76 -1.03
N ILE A 146 -9.64 -3.05 -1.57
CA ILE A 146 -8.92 -3.48 -2.75
C ILE A 146 -7.61 -4.12 -2.29
N THR A 147 -7.29 -5.30 -2.84
CA THR A 147 -6.04 -5.99 -2.52
C THR A 147 -5.42 -6.62 -3.77
N ARG A 148 -4.12 -6.92 -3.71
CA ARG A 148 -3.44 -7.64 -4.78
C ARG A 148 -3.46 -9.14 -4.51
N SER A 149 -4.22 -9.86 -5.33
CA SER A 149 -4.09 -11.30 -5.52
C SER A 149 -3.37 -11.53 -6.85
N ASN A 150 -2.07 -11.72 -6.77
CA ASN A 150 -1.14 -11.69 -7.90
C ASN A 150 -1.60 -12.51 -9.12
N PRO A 151 -1.58 -11.94 -10.34
CA PRO A 151 -1.01 -10.62 -10.69
C PRO A 151 -2.04 -9.48 -10.64
N ASN A 152 -3.26 -9.73 -10.20
CA ASN A 152 -4.43 -8.88 -10.34
C ASN A 152 -4.72 -8.06 -9.09
N MET A 153 -5.50 -6.99 -9.24
CA MET A 153 -6.25 -6.38 -8.16
C MET A 153 -7.63 -7.02 -8.07
N VAL A 154 -8.05 -7.30 -6.84
CA VAL A 154 -9.36 -7.82 -6.48
C VAL A 154 -10.02 -6.92 -5.44
N ILE A 155 -11.34 -6.97 -5.35
CA ILE A 155 -12.15 -6.16 -4.45
C ILE A 155 -13.01 -7.05 -3.57
N SER A 156 -13.16 -6.67 -2.31
CA SER A 156 -13.99 -7.37 -1.31
C SER A 156 -14.76 -6.36 -0.48
N TYR A 157 -15.89 -6.79 0.06
CA TYR A 157 -16.82 -5.96 0.82
C TYR A 157 -17.07 -6.56 2.20
N SER A 158 -17.27 -5.71 3.20
CA SER A 158 -17.56 -6.15 4.58
C SER A 158 -18.52 -5.18 5.29
N PRO A 159 -19.51 -5.67 6.03
CA PRO A 159 -20.34 -4.81 6.87
C PRO A 159 -19.63 -4.33 8.15
N ASN A 160 -18.58 -5.05 8.61
CA ASN A 160 -18.05 -4.93 9.97
C ASN A 160 -16.53 -5.08 10.12
N LEU A 161 -15.76 -5.12 9.02
CA LEU A 161 -14.31 -5.38 8.95
C LEU A 161 -13.87 -6.80 9.38
N VAL A 162 -14.79 -7.66 9.76
CA VAL A 162 -14.53 -9.04 10.22
C VAL A 162 -14.93 -10.05 9.15
N THR A 163 -16.16 -9.94 8.66
CA THR A 163 -16.70 -10.86 7.65
C THR A 163 -16.59 -10.21 6.28
N TRP A 164 -15.85 -10.84 5.38
CA TRP A 164 -15.61 -10.32 4.04
C TRP A 164 -16.25 -11.20 2.96
N THR A 165 -16.70 -10.59 1.87
CA THR A 165 -17.08 -11.34 0.67
C THR A 165 -15.84 -12.00 0.06
N GLN A 166 -16.06 -13.07 -0.72
CA GLN A 166 -14.98 -13.61 -1.54
C GLN A 166 -14.43 -12.52 -2.47
N PRO A 167 -13.09 -12.46 -2.65
CA PRO A 167 -12.47 -11.47 -3.51
C PRO A 167 -12.95 -11.62 -4.96
N GLU A 168 -13.42 -10.52 -5.54
CA GLU A 168 -13.85 -10.44 -6.93
C GLU A 168 -12.77 -9.76 -7.79
N PHE A 169 -12.59 -10.24 -9.01
CA PHE A 169 -11.69 -9.60 -9.97
C PHE A 169 -12.10 -8.17 -10.25
N MET A 170 -11.13 -7.24 -10.19
CA MET A 170 -11.31 -5.83 -10.47
C MET A 170 -10.49 -5.37 -11.68
N ALA A 171 -9.20 -5.64 -11.68
CA ALA A 171 -8.30 -5.24 -12.74
C ALA A 171 -7.11 -6.21 -12.86
N GLY A 172 -6.64 -6.40 -14.09
CA GLY A 172 -5.43 -7.17 -14.39
C GLY A 172 -4.35 -6.35 -15.09
N PRO A 173 -3.16 -6.94 -15.25
CA PRO A 173 -2.09 -6.38 -16.09
C PRO A 173 -2.54 -6.16 -17.53
N ARG A 174 -1.94 -5.17 -18.20
CA ARG A 174 -2.16 -4.91 -19.64
C ARG A 174 -0.94 -5.38 -20.42
N PHE A 175 -1.09 -6.50 -21.10
CA PHE A 175 0.01 -7.10 -21.86
C PHE A 175 0.72 -6.09 -22.79
N GLY A 176 2.04 -6.10 -22.79
CA GLY A 176 2.87 -5.20 -23.59
C GLY A 176 2.94 -3.75 -23.13
N MET A 177 2.28 -3.41 -22.02
CA MET A 177 2.32 -2.07 -21.42
C MET A 177 3.25 -2.02 -20.18
N TRP A 178 3.40 -0.82 -19.65
CA TRP A 178 4.22 -0.54 -18.46
C TRP A 178 3.73 -1.26 -17.18
N ASP A 179 2.48 -1.71 -17.17
CA ASP A 179 1.83 -2.46 -16.11
C ASP A 179 1.45 -3.88 -16.56
N GLY A 180 2.23 -4.46 -17.46
CA GLY A 180 1.92 -5.70 -18.18
C GLY A 180 2.23 -6.99 -17.43
N LEU A 181 2.99 -6.96 -16.32
CA LEU A 181 3.35 -8.17 -15.56
C LEU A 181 2.47 -8.36 -14.32
N LYS A 182 2.30 -7.33 -13.53
CA LYS A 182 1.46 -7.31 -12.32
C LYS A 182 1.08 -5.88 -11.95
N ILE A 183 -0.03 -5.76 -11.21
CA ILE A 183 -0.51 -4.49 -10.68
C ILE A 183 -0.91 -4.63 -9.22
N GLY A 184 -0.93 -3.52 -8.49
CA GLY A 184 -1.42 -3.50 -7.11
C GLY A 184 -1.74 -2.08 -6.66
N ALA A 185 -2.65 -1.96 -5.69
CA ALA A 185 -2.99 -0.68 -5.11
C ALA A 185 -1.76 -0.02 -4.46
N GLY A 186 -1.63 1.25 -4.64
CA GLY A 186 -0.57 2.07 -4.04
C GLY A 186 -1.09 2.82 -2.83
N SER A 187 -1.64 4.02 -3.05
CA SER A 187 -2.25 4.82 -1.99
C SER A 187 -3.66 4.32 -1.63
N THR A 188 -4.17 4.80 -0.51
CA THR A 188 -5.61 4.75 -0.25
C THR A 188 -6.36 5.60 -1.27
N PRO A 189 -7.62 5.23 -1.64
CA PRO A 189 -8.41 6.02 -2.58
C PRO A 189 -8.73 7.42 -2.02
N ILE A 190 -8.63 8.43 -2.88
CA ILE A 190 -8.96 9.82 -2.58
C ILE A 190 -10.29 10.14 -3.26
N ARG A 191 -11.26 10.63 -2.48
CA ARG A 191 -12.55 11.02 -3.03
C ARG A 191 -12.42 12.33 -3.80
N THR A 192 -12.83 12.33 -5.06
CA THR A 192 -12.92 13.52 -5.92
C THR A 192 -14.36 13.74 -6.35
N LYS A 193 -14.63 14.84 -7.04
CA LYS A 193 -15.97 15.09 -7.64
C LYS A 193 -16.30 14.11 -8.77
N ASP A 194 -15.28 13.56 -9.44
CA ASP A 194 -15.40 12.74 -10.65
C ASP A 194 -15.30 11.24 -10.37
N GLY A 195 -14.89 10.84 -9.15
CA GLY A 195 -14.69 9.43 -8.78
C GLY A 195 -13.69 9.26 -7.65
N TRP A 196 -13.35 8.01 -7.35
CA TRP A 196 -12.27 7.67 -6.43
C TRP A 196 -10.94 7.61 -7.17
N LEU A 197 -10.04 8.55 -6.88
CA LEU A 197 -8.67 8.54 -7.41
C LEU A 197 -7.82 7.55 -6.61
N LEU A 198 -7.29 6.55 -7.30
CA LEU A 198 -6.40 5.54 -6.72
C LEU A 198 -5.06 5.57 -7.46
N PHE A 199 -4.00 5.97 -6.79
CA PHE A 199 -2.66 5.74 -7.30
C PHE A 199 -2.28 4.27 -7.13
N TYR A 200 -1.78 3.64 -8.20
CA TYR A 200 -1.45 2.23 -8.22
C TYR A 200 -0.07 1.99 -8.84
N HIS A 201 0.57 0.91 -8.48
CA HIS A 201 1.79 0.50 -9.14
C HIS A 201 1.52 -0.55 -10.21
N GLY A 202 2.23 -0.41 -11.32
CA GLY A 202 2.32 -1.40 -12.39
C GLY A 202 3.75 -1.85 -12.59
N VAL A 203 3.93 -3.11 -12.93
CA VAL A 203 5.24 -3.70 -13.18
C VAL A 203 5.27 -4.24 -14.60
N ASN A 204 6.31 -3.92 -15.36
CA ASN A 204 6.49 -4.43 -16.71
C ASN A 204 7.29 -5.76 -16.72
N ASP A 205 7.50 -6.32 -17.90
CA ASP A 205 8.26 -7.54 -18.16
C ASP A 205 9.74 -7.48 -17.71
N LYS A 206 10.31 -6.26 -17.66
CA LYS A 206 11.67 -5.99 -17.15
C LYS A 206 11.71 -5.82 -15.63
N LYS A 207 10.61 -6.10 -14.93
CA LYS A 207 10.46 -5.94 -13.47
C LYS A 207 10.67 -4.51 -12.97
N ILE A 208 10.43 -3.50 -13.82
CA ILE A 208 10.48 -2.09 -13.46
C ILE A 208 9.12 -1.69 -12.89
N TYR A 209 9.12 -1.09 -11.70
CA TYR A 209 7.92 -0.57 -11.05
C TYR A 209 7.65 0.87 -11.45
N HIS A 210 6.44 1.12 -11.84
CA HIS A 210 5.93 2.41 -12.27
C HIS A 210 4.71 2.79 -11.44
N LEU A 211 4.44 4.07 -11.35
CA LEU A 211 3.21 4.60 -10.76
C LEU A 211 2.24 5.03 -11.85
N GLY A 212 0.98 4.70 -11.70
CA GLY A 212 -0.14 5.20 -12.49
C GLY A 212 -1.34 5.54 -11.62
N ALA A 213 -2.45 5.90 -12.26
CA ALA A 213 -3.69 6.22 -11.56
C ALA A 213 -4.90 5.51 -12.19
N LEU A 214 -5.86 5.20 -11.35
CA LEU A 214 -7.22 4.77 -11.69
C LEU A 214 -8.19 5.82 -11.18
N LEU A 215 -9.27 6.06 -11.92
CA LEU A 215 -10.46 6.72 -11.45
C LEU A 215 -11.58 5.67 -11.38
N LEU A 216 -12.16 5.49 -10.19
CA LEU A 216 -13.18 4.48 -9.94
C LEU A 216 -14.52 5.17 -9.72
N ASP A 217 -15.61 4.50 -10.06
CA ASP A 217 -16.95 5.02 -9.80
C ASP A 217 -17.22 5.22 -8.30
N LEU A 218 -17.88 6.30 -7.93
CA LEU A 218 -18.14 6.66 -6.53
C LEU A 218 -19.04 5.66 -5.80
N ASN A 219 -20.00 5.09 -6.49
CA ASN A 219 -21.00 4.19 -5.91
C ASN A 219 -20.64 2.71 -6.10
N ASN A 220 -19.93 2.42 -7.18
CA ASN A 220 -19.45 1.07 -7.47
C ASN A 220 -17.96 1.07 -7.85
N PRO A 221 -17.06 1.06 -6.88
CA PRO A 221 -15.62 1.20 -7.12
C PRO A 221 -14.99 0.03 -7.89
N LYS A 222 -15.74 -1.03 -8.16
CA LYS A 222 -15.34 -2.08 -9.10
C LYS A 222 -15.30 -1.59 -10.56
N ILE A 223 -16.07 -0.52 -10.86
CA ILE A 223 -16.09 0.10 -12.18
C ILE A 223 -14.94 1.09 -12.29
N ILE A 224 -14.05 0.82 -13.24
CA ILE A 224 -12.93 1.71 -13.58
C ILE A 224 -13.40 2.68 -14.65
N LEU A 225 -13.56 3.95 -14.29
CA LEU A 225 -13.93 5.04 -15.20
C LEU A 225 -12.76 5.43 -16.08
N TYR A 226 -11.56 5.44 -15.50
CA TYR A 226 -10.33 5.76 -16.22
C TYR A 226 -9.13 5.00 -15.65
N ARG A 227 -8.18 4.66 -16.53
CA ARG A 227 -6.87 4.08 -16.19
C ARG A 227 -5.78 4.74 -17.01
N SER A 228 -4.78 5.31 -16.38
CA SER A 228 -3.70 6.03 -17.06
C SER A 228 -3.03 5.17 -18.15
N LYS A 229 -2.92 5.74 -19.37
CA LYS A 229 -2.30 5.05 -20.51
C LYS A 229 -0.78 5.00 -20.38
N LYS A 230 -0.20 6.09 -19.87
CA LYS A 230 1.23 6.21 -19.56
C LYS A 230 1.45 6.18 -18.06
N PRO A 231 2.61 5.76 -17.56
CA PRO A 231 2.92 5.91 -16.15
C PRO A 231 3.05 7.40 -15.78
N LEU A 232 2.63 7.75 -14.59
CA LEU A 232 2.79 9.09 -14.00
C LEU A 232 4.20 9.29 -13.45
N LEU A 233 4.80 8.21 -12.95
CA LEU A 233 6.16 8.24 -12.42
C LEU A 233 6.88 6.96 -12.83
N ILE A 234 8.13 7.14 -13.27
CA ILE A 234 9.06 6.07 -13.64
C ILE A 234 10.37 6.24 -12.86
N PRO A 235 11.13 5.17 -12.62
CA PRO A 235 12.44 5.30 -11.97
C PRO A 235 13.44 6.04 -12.87
N GLU A 236 13.77 7.27 -12.54
CA GLU A 236 14.72 8.10 -13.30
C GLU A 236 15.97 8.46 -12.50
N LYS A 237 15.80 8.73 -11.21
CA LYS A 237 16.86 9.19 -10.34
C LYS A 237 17.78 8.05 -9.89
N PRO A 238 19.04 8.32 -9.57
CA PRO A 238 19.97 7.29 -9.08
C PRO A 238 19.43 6.51 -7.86
N TYR A 239 18.73 7.20 -6.93
CA TYR A 239 18.18 6.59 -5.73
C TYR A 239 16.90 5.76 -5.99
N GLU A 240 16.29 5.88 -7.16
CA GLU A 240 15.17 5.02 -7.62
C GLU A 240 15.68 3.80 -8.39
N LYS A 241 16.89 3.89 -8.94
CA LYS A 241 17.53 2.85 -9.76
C LYS A 241 18.46 1.93 -8.97
N LYS A 242 18.97 2.37 -7.82
CA LYS A 242 19.98 1.65 -7.03
C LYS A 242 19.56 1.57 -5.55
N GLY A 243 19.26 0.37 -5.07
CA GLY A 243 18.87 0.08 -3.70
C GLY A 243 18.72 -1.42 -3.45
N LEU A 244 17.94 -1.80 -2.45
CA LEU A 244 17.64 -3.20 -2.15
C LEU A 244 16.92 -3.86 -3.32
N THR A 245 15.94 -3.16 -3.89
CA THR A 245 15.25 -3.57 -5.12
C THR A 245 15.41 -2.47 -6.16
N PRO A 246 16.23 -2.66 -7.19
CA PRO A 246 16.50 -1.62 -8.17
C PRO A 246 15.31 -1.34 -9.08
N ASN A 247 15.27 -0.12 -9.65
CA ASN A 247 14.23 0.34 -10.59
C ASN A 247 12.82 0.30 -10.02
N ILE A 248 12.63 0.85 -8.83
CA ILE A 248 11.35 0.92 -8.15
C ILE A 248 10.98 2.36 -7.79
N VAL A 249 9.75 2.74 -8.14
CA VAL A 249 8.95 3.78 -7.53
C VAL A 249 7.67 3.13 -7.00
N PHE A 250 7.49 3.10 -5.67
CA PHE A 250 6.42 2.36 -5.02
C PHE A 250 5.75 3.18 -3.93
N THR A 251 4.47 3.51 -4.11
CA THR A 251 3.72 4.31 -3.13
C THR A 251 2.86 3.43 -2.21
N CYS A 252 2.73 3.86 -0.97
CA CYS A 252 1.73 3.39 -0.01
C CYS A 252 0.84 4.53 0.48
N GLY A 253 1.14 5.78 0.10
CA GLY A 253 0.38 6.91 0.60
C GLY A 253 0.38 8.11 -0.33
N ALA A 254 -0.82 8.67 -0.52
CA ALA A 254 -1.02 9.96 -1.16
C ALA A 254 -2.11 10.72 -0.41
N ILE A 255 -1.96 12.02 -0.33
CA ILE A 255 -2.93 12.92 0.27
C ILE A 255 -3.16 14.15 -0.60
N GLU A 256 -4.28 14.77 -0.40
CA GLU A 256 -4.53 16.12 -0.86
C GLU A 256 -4.03 17.12 0.19
N TRP A 257 -3.18 18.06 -0.22
CA TRP A 257 -2.60 19.11 0.62
C TRP A 257 -2.29 20.34 -0.23
N ASP A 258 -2.68 21.53 0.22
CA ASP A 258 -2.45 22.82 -0.47
C ASP A 258 -2.74 22.80 -1.98
N ASP A 259 -3.96 22.35 -2.35
CA ASP A 259 -4.42 22.24 -3.74
C ASP A 259 -3.59 21.34 -4.65
N GLN A 260 -2.79 20.45 -4.07
CA GLN A 260 -2.00 19.45 -4.77
C GLN A 260 -2.23 18.05 -4.19
N TYR A 261 -1.93 17.03 -4.97
CA TYR A 261 -1.70 15.68 -4.45
C TYR A 261 -0.21 15.54 -4.12
N PHE A 262 0.06 15.14 -2.88
CA PHE A 262 1.38 14.73 -2.41
C PHE A 262 1.43 13.21 -2.42
N ILE A 263 2.29 12.64 -3.24
CA ILE A 263 2.44 11.19 -3.41
C ILE A 263 3.78 10.80 -2.80
N TYR A 264 3.73 10.13 -1.64
CA TYR A 264 4.93 9.64 -0.97
C TYR A 264 5.25 8.23 -1.46
N TYR A 265 6.50 8.00 -1.85
CA TYR A 265 6.90 6.72 -2.40
C TYR A 265 8.30 6.27 -1.93
N GLY A 266 8.52 4.96 -2.00
CA GLY A 266 9.83 4.36 -1.82
C GLY A 266 10.60 4.35 -3.14
N GLY A 267 11.84 4.86 -3.13
CA GLY A 267 12.78 4.75 -4.23
C GLY A 267 13.73 3.56 -3.99
N ALA A 268 13.70 2.55 -4.88
CA ALA A 268 14.53 1.35 -4.87
C ALA A 268 14.61 0.63 -3.50
N ASP A 269 13.51 0.65 -2.70
CA ASP A 269 13.41 0.12 -1.33
C ASP A 269 14.52 0.65 -0.39
N ARG A 270 14.93 1.90 -0.58
CA ARG A 270 16.04 2.51 0.16
C ARG A 270 15.72 3.85 0.79
N VAL A 271 14.97 4.70 0.09
CA VAL A 271 14.67 6.07 0.49
C VAL A 271 13.19 6.36 0.38
N ILE A 272 12.73 7.37 1.14
CA ILE A 272 11.41 7.97 1.00
C ILE A 272 11.53 9.20 0.12
N CYS A 273 10.65 9.31 -0.84
CA CYS A 273 10.55 10.42 -1.78
C CYS A 273 9.14 10.98 -1.79
N VAL A 274 8.99 12.18 -2.35
CA VAL A 274 7.68 12.79 -2.62
C VAL A 274 7.65 13.33 -4.04
N ALA A 275 6.53 13.09 -4.72
CA ALA A 275 6.15 13.75 -5.96
C ALA A 275 4.86 14.52 -5.73
N THR A 276 4.70 15.65 -6.38
CA THR A 276 3.47 16.46 -6.31
C THR A 276 2.88 16.65 -7.69
N CYS A 277 1.56 16.72 -7.76
CA CYS A 277 0.85 17.11 -8.97
C CYS A 277 -0.41 17.92 -8.60
N HIS A 278 -0.87 18.77 -9.52
CA HIS A 278 -2.09 19.53 -9.34
C HIS A 278 -3.31 18.61 -9.20
N LYS A 279 -4.35 19.07 -8.47
CA LYS A 279 -5.63 18.37 -8.34
C LYS A 279 -6.41 18.27 -9.64
N ASP A 280 -6.06 19.04 -10.66
CA ASP A 280 -6.67 18.91 -11.97
C ASP A 280 -6.36 17.52 -12.55
N LEU A 281 -7.38 16.67 -12.59
CA LEU A 281 -7.27 15.31 -13.12
C LEU A 281 -6.87 15.27 -14.61
N ASN A 282 -7.03 16.38 -15.37
CA ASN A 282 -6.61 16.47 -16.77
C ASN A 282 -5.10 16.25 -16.95
N GLY A 283 -4.29 16.53 -15.92
CA GLY A 283 -2.85 16.26 -15.93
C GLY A 283 -2.49 14.83 -15.50
N ILE A 284 -3.44 14.06 -14.94
CA ILE A 284 -3.24 12.71 -14.45
C ILE A 284 -3.70 11.67 -15.48
N PHE A 285 -4.70 11.99 -16.28
CA PHE A 285 -5.35 11.09 -17.24
C PHE A 285 -5.17 11.49 -18.71
#